data_40433fc305600e062d7e6a545af43fa3
#
_entry.id   40433fc305600e062d7e6a545af43fa3
#
_cell.length_a   1.000
_cell.length_b   1.000
_cell.length_c   1.000
_cell.angle_alpha   90.00
_cell.angle_beta   90.00
_cell.angle_gamma   90.00
#
_symmetry.space_group_name_H-M   'P 1'
#
loop_
_entity.id
_entity.type
_entity.pdbx_description
1 polymer ?
#
loop_
_entity_poly.entity_id
_entity_poly.type
_entity_poly.pdbx_seq_one_letter_code
_entity_poly.pdbx_strand_id
1 'polypeptide(L)'
;MTLANSAVDVVTFAHDEGCRAYLVVAPGTKQALVIDPRLDQVDAVMKAASERGARIGWVVDTHTHADHLTGAHLLAEKTGATYLAHPKTKTTRKVTRIDVARPIPFGDDAIRFIESQGHTPDSVSIVVGGHVFTGDALFVGGAGRVDFPGGSASELFDTFRRLETLPADTTVMPGHVYGTAPTSTLAAEKSANPLFAENDRSALTRRLSGTAEPPANMMAILRYNMGQVSEPTPIAVGDVTRRKSENRAVVLLDVRTPIEFAGDRVADSINIPLDVLKDRAKELPAGAEVVVICQSGSRATMAAPILAAAGHEVRVMDGGMRAWTTASLPVLKGRKIVSLDRQVQITVGILALGGSLLTAFVNPAFVAVPMFLGAGLLFAGLSGFCGMALVLGKMPWNQVAAETTGGACATKGSASACAAPTTPSACAAPTTSACAAPTRKPD
;
A
#
# COMPACT_ATOMS: atom_id res chain seq x y z
N MET A 1 7.22 33.89 -22.20
CA MET A 1 7.44 32.78 -23.12
C MET A 1 6.23 31.87 -22.97
N THR A 2 5.31 31.92 -23.93
CA THR A 2 4.09 31.10 -23.94
C THR A 2 4.52 29.65 -24.07
N LEU A 3 4.23 28.82 -23.06
CA LEU A 3 4.47 27.38 -23.11
C LEU A 3 3.56 26.83 -24.23
N ALA A 4 4.13 26.35 -25.33
CA ALA A 4 3.38 25.55 -26.27
C ALA A 4 2.88 24.31 -25.50
N ASN A 5 1.58 24.16 -25.42
CA ASN A 5 0.93 23.01 -24.79
C ASN A 5 1.14 21.80 -25.75
N SER A 6 2.36 21.25 -25.76
CA SER A 6 2.63 20.05 -26.55
C SER A 6 1.87 18.89 -25.92
N ALA A 7 0.93 18.32 -26.66
CA ALA A 7 0.12 17.21 -26.17
C ALA A 7 1.03 16.03 -25.79
N VAL A 8 0.98 15.62 -24.55
CA VAL A 8 1.58 14.37 -24.07
C VAL A 8 0.48 13.33 -23.88
N ASP A 9 0.80 12.05 -24.05
CA ASP A 9 -0.10 10.93 -23.72
C ASP A 9 0.19 10.50 -22.27
N VAL A 10 -0.79 10.62 -21.39
CA VAL A 10 -0.65 10.28 -19.95
C VAL A 10 -1.47 9.04 -19.63
N VAL A 11 -0.79 7.99 -19.18
CA VAL A 11 -1.42 6.76 -18.68
C VAL A 11 -1.33 6.76 -17.17
N THR A 12 -2.45 6.59 -16.50
CA THR A 12 -2.53 6.51 -15.05
C THR A 12 -2.66 5.05 -14.60
N PHE A 13 -1.81 4.65 -13.64
CA PHE A 13 -1.90 3.37 -12.95
C PHE A 13 -2.47 3.62 -11.55
N ALA A 14 -3.75 3.32 -11.41
CA ALA A 14 -4.42 3.44 -10.13
C ALA A 14 -4.22 2.18 -9.27
N HIS A 15 -4.14 2.35 -7.96
CA HIS A 15 -4.16 1.27 -6.98
C HIS A 15 -5.36 1.40 -6.05
N ASP A 16 -5.83 0.28 -5.51
CA ASP A 16 -7.03 0.23 -4.64
C ASP A 16 -6.87 1.06 -3.35
N GLU A 17 -5.62 1.28 -2.92
CA GLU A 17 -5.27 2.13 -1.77
C GLU A 17 -5.24 3.64 -2.10
N GLY A 18 -5.61 4.01 -3.33
CA GLY A 18 -5.66 5.41 -3.79
C GLY A 18 -4.38 5.92 -4.44
N CYS A 19 -3.25 5.21 -4.34
CA CYS A 19 -1.97 5.62 -4.94
C CYS A 19 -2.08 5.70 -6.47
N ARG A 20 -1.31 6.62 -7.07
CA ARG A 20 -1.24 6.85 -8.51
C ARG A 20 0.20 6.84 -8.99
N ALA A 21 0.45 6.09 -10.06
CA ALA A 21 1.66 6.17 -10.86
C ALA A 21 1.31 6.63 -12.28
N TYR A 22 2.26 7.23 -12.98
CA TYR A 22 2.01 7.80 -14.29
C TYR A 22 3.08 7.40 -15.29
N LEU A 23 2.66 7.07 -16.50
CA LEU A 23 3.51 6.98 -17.68
C LEU A 23 3.15 8.15 -18.59
N VAL A 24 4.09 9.04 -18.83
CA VAL A 24 3.95 10.20 -19.72
C VAL A 24 4.76 9.94 -20.98
N VAL A 25 4.12 10.01 -22.14
CA VAL A 25 4.75 9.75 -23.43
C VAL A 25 4.70 11.00 -24.29
N ALA A 26 5.84 11.40 -24.87
CA ALA A 26 5.92 12.41 -25.91
C ALA A 26 5.61 11.77 -27.28
N PRO A 27 4.47 12.08 -27.92
CA PRO A 27 4.01 11.32 -29.10
C PRO A 27 4.98 11.37 -30.28
N GLY A 28 5.64 12.51 -30.51
CA GLY A 28 6.57 12.72 -31.62
C GLY A 28 7.86 11.90 -31.51
N THR A 29 8.51 11.93 -30.35
CA THR A 29 9.80 11.26 -30.13
C THR A 29 9.69 9.87 -29.52
N LYS A 30 8.51 9.47 -29.05
CA LYS A 30 8.29 8.23 -28.30
C LYS A 30 9.15 8.11 -27.02
N GLN A 31 9.66 9.23 -26.54
CA GLN A 31 10.28 9.29 -25.22
C GLN A 31 9.21 9.13 -24.13
N ALA A 32 9.54 8.42 -23.06
CA ALA A 32 8.63 8.23 -21.94
C ALA A 32 9.30 8.56 -20.60
N LEU A 33 8.51 9.17 -19.72
CA LEU A 33 8.82 9.43 -18.32
C LEU A 33 7.84 8.63 -17.46
N VAL A 34 8.34 7.95 -16.42
CA VAL A 34 7.51 7.27 -15.44
C VAL A 34 7.65 7.97 -14.09
N ILE A 35 6.52 8.23 -13.43
CA ILE A 35 6.44 8.96 -12.18
C ILE A 35 5.77 8.05 -11.13
N ASP A 36 6.39 7.93 -9.97
CA ASP A 36 5.95 7.16 -8.79
C ASP A 36 5.55 5.71 -9.08
N PRO A 37 6.33 4.92 -9.85
CA PRO A 37 5.96 3.55 -10.15
C PRO A 37 6.01 2.69 -8.88
N ARG A 38 4.92 1.99 -8.58
CA ARG A 38 4.90 0.97 -7.53
C ARG A 38 5.62 -0.29 -8.00
N LEU A 39 6.23 -1.02 -7.06
CA LEU A 39 6.96 -2.26 -7.35
C LEU A 39 6.07 -3.31 -8.07
N ASP A 40 4.82 -3.44 -7.66
CA ASP A 40 3.85 -4.39 -8.23
C ASP A 40 3.23 -3.94 -9.57
N GLN A 41 3.54 -2.72 -10.02
CA GLN A 41 3.07 -2.18 -11.29
C GLN A 41 4.17 -2.12 -12.37
N VAL A 42 5.41 -2.48 -12.07
CA VAL A 42 6.55 -2.38 -12.99
C VAL A 42 6.28 -3.04 -14.34
N ASP A 43 5.78 -4.28 -14.33
CA ASP A 43 5.50 -5.01 -15.58
C ASP A 43 4.32 -4.40 -16.35
N ALA A 44 3.30 -3.87 -15.66
CA ALA A 44 2.19 -3.17 -16.30
C ALA A 44 2.64 -1.86 -16.95
N VAL A 45 3.55 -1.11 -16.32
CA VAL A 45 4.14 0.10 -16.87
C VAL A 45 4.98 -0.21 -18.10
N MET A 46 5.83 -1.23 -18.04
CA MET A 46 6.65 -1.67 -19.18
C MET A 46 5.77 -2.09 -20.37
N LYS A 47 4.71 -2.85 -20.11
CA LYS A 47 3.74 -3.28 -21.13
C LYS A 47 3.06 -2.07 -21.77
N ALA A 48 2.57 -1.12 -20.99
CA ALA A 48 1.89 0.08 -21.50
C ALA A 48 2.83 0.97 -22.35
N ALA A 49 4.11 1.07 -21.96
CA ALA A 49 5.12 1.75 -22.78
C ALA A 49 5.38 1.02 -24.11
N SER A 50 5.53 -0.31 -24.06
CA SER A 50 5.73 -1.14 -25.26
C SER A 50 4.56 -1.05 -26.25
N GLU A 51 3.32 -1.11 -25.75
CA GLU A 51 2.10 -0.97 -26.58
C GLU A 51 2.01 0.39 -27.30
N ARG A 52 2.68 1.43 -26.78
CA ARG A 52 2.80 2.76 -27.37
C ARG A 52 4.03 2.94 -28.23
N GLY A 53 4.87 1.91 -28.34
CA GLY A 53 6.18 1.99 -28.96
C GLY A 53 7.09 3.01 -28.28
N ALA A 54 6.89 3.27 -26.98
CA ALA A 54 7.59 4.29 -26.24
C ALA A 54 8.82 3.70 -25.52
N ARG A 55 9.90 4.49 -25.49
CA ARG A 55 11.12 4.17 -24.76
C ARG A 55 11.14 4.93 -23.44
N ILE A 56 11.15 4.20 -22.33
CA ILE A 56 11.30 4.79 -21.01
C ILE A 56 12.72 5.33 -20.88
N GLY A 57 12.87 6.65 -20.85
CA GLY A 57 14.14 7.35 -20.70
C GLY A 57 14.40 7.77 -19.26
N TRP A 58 13.35 8.06 -18.52
CA TRP A 58 13.43 8.57 -17.16
C TRP A 58 12.39 7.92 -16.26
N VAL A 59 12.80 7.71 -15.02
CA VAL A 59 11.93 7.29 -13.92
C VAL A 59 12.19 8.23 -12.75
N VAL A 60 11.15 8.67 -12.07
CA VAL A 60 11.28 9.59 -10.93
C VAL A 60 10.27 9.23 -9.85
N ASP A 61 10.71 9.26 -8.59
CA ASP A 61 9.80 9.33 -7.45
C ASP A 61 9.68 10.79 -7.02
N THR A 62 8.44 11.25 -6.82
CA THR A 62 8.16 12.62 -6.36
C THR A 62 8.73 12.86 -4.97
N HIS A 63 8.85 11.83 -4.15
CA HIS A 63 9.40 11.87 -2.80
C HIS A 63 9.76 10.45 -2.33
N THR A 64 10.37 10.31 -1.16
CA THR A 64 10.56 9.00 -0.54
C THR A 64 9.25 8.49 0.03
N HIS A 65 8.57 7.60 -0.69
CA HIS A 65 7.28 7.04 -0.29
C HIS A 65 7.35 6.26 1.02
N ALA A 66 6.35 6.42 1.88
CA ALA A 66 6.22 5.76 3.17
C ALA A 66 5.04 4.76 3.23
N ASP A 67 4.24 4.70 2.19
CA ASP A 67 2.99 3.94 2.04
C ASP A 67 3.11 2.73 1.11
N HIS A 68 4.01 2.78 0.13
CA HIS A 68 4.24 1.68 -0.82
C HIS A 68 5.72 1.51 -1.20
N LEU A 69 6.05 0.32 -1.72
CA LEU A 69 7.39 0.05 -2.27
C LEU A 69 7.51 0.66 -3.66
N THR A 70 8.56 1.48 -3.87
CA THR A 70 8.86 2.01 -5.21
C THR A 70 9.41 0.93 -6.12
N GLY A 71 8.95 0.94 -7.37
CA GLY A 71 9.49 0.15 -8.48
C GLY A 71 10.51 0.92 -9.33
N ALA A 72 10.81 2.17 -8.99
CA ALA A 72 11.61 3.07 -9.83
C ALA A 72 13.00 2.51 -10.16
N HIS A 73 13.70 1.97 -9.16
CA HIS A 73 15.03 1.38 -9.34
C HIS A 73 15.00 0.14 -10.24
N LEU A 74 13.99 -0.75 -10.04
CA LEU A 74 13.84 -1.97 -10.83
C LEU A 74 13.45 -1.64 -12.29
N LEU A 75 12.57 -0.66 -12.47
CA LEU A 75 12.19 -0.18 -13.79
C LEU A 75 13.38 0.43 -14.52
N ALA A 76 14.18 1.25 -13.83
CA ALA A 76 15.41 1.83 -14.39
C ALA A 76 16.43 0.75 -14.78
N GLU A 77 16.60 -0.29 -13.95
CA GLU A 77 17.49 -1.42 -14.23
C GLU A 77 17.00 -2.21 -15.47
N LYS A 78 15.71 -2.58 -15.53
CA LYS A 78 15.14 -3.36 -16.63
C LYS A 78 15.13 -2.61 -17.98
N THR A 79 15.02 -1.28 -17.97
CA THR A 79 14.85 -0.46 -19.20
C THR A 79 16.09 0.32 -19.60
N GLY A 80 17.08 0.44 -18.71
CA GLY A 80 18.22 1.33 -18.88
C GLY A 80 17.87 2.82 -18.71
N ALA A 81 16.69 3.14 -18.15
CA ALA A 81 16.26 4.51 -17.89
C ALA A 81 17.09 5.16 -16.77
N THR A 82 17.15 6.49 -16.80
CA THR A 82 17.78 7.26 -15.72
C THR A 82 16.80 7.40 -14.55
N TYR A 83 17.16 6.89 -13.38
CA TYR A 83 16.39 7.11 -12.15
C TYR A 83 16.76 8.46 -11.56
N LEU A 84 15.79 9.38 -11.52
CA LEU A 84 15.93 10.73 -11.02
C LEU A 84 15.42 10.80 -9.57
N ALA A 85 16.15 11.51 -8.71
CA ALA A 85 15.74 11.74 -7.34
C ALA A 85 16.14 13.14 -6.87
N HIS A 86 15.34 13.72 -5.97
CA HIS A 86 15.63 15.02 -5.37
C HIS A 86 17.01 14.99 -4.64
N PRO A 87 17.78 16.11 -4.60
CA PRO A 87 19.08 16.14 -3.93
C PRO A 87 19.06 15.72 -2.45
N LYS A 88 17.96 15.99 -1.74
CA LYS A 88 17.78 15.62 -0.32
C LYS A 88 17.32 14.18 -0.10
N THR A 89 16.97 13.42 -1.16
CA THR A 89 16.56 12.01 -1.04
C THR A 89 17.68 11.19 -0.44
N LYS A 90 17.41 10.55 0.68
CA LYS A 90 18.36 9.65 1.36
C LYS A 90 18.24 8.25 0.77
N THR A 91 19.18 7.89 -0.13
CA THR A 91 19.15 6.56 -0.75
C THR A 91 20.57 6.06 -1.04
N THR A 92 20.76 4.74 -0.93
CA THR A 92 21.97 4.02 -1.37
C THR A 92 21.84 3.53 -2.82
N ARG A 93 20.66 3.68 -3.42
CA ARG A 93 20.38 3.31 -4.82
C ARG A 93 21.12 4.23 -5.78
N LYS A 94 21.45 3.73 -6.96
CA LYS A 94 22.07 4.53 -8.03
C LYS A 94 21.01 5.48 -8.61
N VAL A 95 21.15 6.77 -8.35
CA VAL A 95 20.23 7.81 -8.83
C VAL A 95 21.02 8.98 -9.45
N THR A 96 20.38 9.68 -10.37
CA THR A 96 20.84 10.99 -10.86
C THR A 96 20.10 12.06 -10.07
N ARG A 97 20.83 12.99 -9.45
CA ARG A 97 20.23 14.06 -8.68
C ARG A 97 19.59 15.10 -9.58
N ILE A 98 18.34 15.45 -9.29
CA ILE A 98 17.60 16.47 -10.01
C ILE A 98 18.28 17.82 -9.81
N ASP A 99 18.47 18.56 -10.90
CA ASP A 99 18.81 19.98 -10.89
C ASP A 99 17.56 20.73 -11.34
N VAL A 100 16.86 21.38 -10.41
CA VAL A 100 15.60 22.10 -10.69
C VAL A 100 15.79 23.26 -11.67
N ALA A 101 17.02 23.78 -11.82
CA ALA A 101 17.33 24.84 -12.75
C ALA A 101 17.56 24.33 -14.19
N ARG A 102 17.68 23.03 -14.39
CA ARG A 102 17.98 22.42 -15.70
C ARG A 102 16.84 21.53 -16.19
N PRO A 103 15.92 22.05 -16.99
CA PRO A 103 14.90 21.24 -17.65
C PRO A 103 15.52 20.13 -18.53
N ILE A 104 14.88 18.99 -18.55
CA ILE A 104 15.28 17.85 -19.39
C ILE A 104 14.46 17.88 -20.69
N PRO A 105 15.07 17.94 -21.90
CA PRO A 105 14.32 17.90 -23.16
C PRO A 105 13.43 16.65 -23.26
N PHE A 106 12.16 16.85 -23.63
CA PHE A 106 11.16 15.78 -23.72
C PHE A 106 10.20 16.01 -24.88
N GLY A 107 10.47 15.40 -26.02
CA GLY A 107 9.76 15.71 -27.26
C GLY A 107 9.90 17.17 -27.64
N ASP A 108 8.77 17.83 -27.87
CA ASP A 108 8.70 19.27 -28.18
C ASP A 108 8.59 20.15 -26.93
N ASP A 109 8.65 19.56 -25.74
CA ASP A 109 8.61 20.22 -24.44
C ASP A 109 9.85 19.84 -23.60
N ALA A 110 9.79 20.08 -22.31
CA ALA A 110 10.80 19.68 -21.35
C ALA A 110 10.17 19.26 -20.03
N ILE A 111 10.78 18.26 -19.36
CA ILE A 111 10.48 17.93 -17.98
C ILE A 111 11.10 19.01 -17.11
N ARG A 112 10.27 19.72 -16.36
CA ARG A 112 10.66 20.74 -15.38
C ARG A 112 10.34 20.27 -13.98
N PHE A 113 11.11 20.71 -13.01
CA PHE A 113 10.95 20.33 -11.61
C PHE A 113 10.67 21.57 -10.77
N ILE A 114 9.81 21.42 -9.77
CA ILE A 114 9.48 22.45 -8.78
C ILE A 114 9.77 21.86 -7.40
N GLU A 115 10.57 22.57 -6.62
CA GLU A 115 10.79 22.27 -5.20
C GLU A 115 9.44 22.30 -4.47
N SER A 116 9.04 21.14 -3.92
CA SER A 116 7.69 20.92 -3.37
C SER A 116 7.72 20.35 -1.95
N GLN A 117 8.69 20.79 -1.14
CA GLN A 117 8.82 20.36 0.24
C GLN A 117 7.58 20.72 1.07
N GLY A 118 7.40 19.97 2.15
CA GLY A 118 6.30 20.13 3.09
C GLY A 118 5.77 18.82 3.58
N HIS A 119 5.34 17.92 2.68
CA HIS A 119 5.02 16.55 3.03
C HIS A 119 6.28 15.78 3.44
N THR A 120 7.30 15.81 2.61
CA THR A 120 8.67 15.34 2.93
C THR A 120 9.72 16.38 2.54
N PRO A 121 10.95 16.32 3.11
CA PRO A 121 12.03 17.24 2.76
C PRO A 121 12.53 17.09 1.32
N ASP A 122 12.31 15.95 0.70
CA ASP A 122 12.76 15.58 -0.65
C ASP A 122 11.62 15.57 -1.68
N SER A 123 10.48 16.19 -1.37
CA SER A 123 9.38 16.32 -2.31
C SER A 123 9.71 17.24 -3.48
N VAL A 124 9.36 16.80 -4.68
CA VAL A 124 9.50 17.53 -5.94
C VAL A 124 8.24 17.33 -6.80
N SER A 125 7.72 18.39 -7.40
CA SER A 125 6.67 18.30 -8.41
C SER A 125 7.27 18.33 -9.81
N ILE A 126 6.66 17.59 -10.74
CA ILE A 126 7.13 17.45 -12.11
C ILE A 126 6.15 18.15 -13.05
N VAL A 127 6.64 19.03 -13.92
CA VAL A 127 5.82 19.76 -14.89
C VAL A 127 6.21 19.35 -16.30
N VAL A 128 5.25 18.86 -17.07
CA VAL A 128 5.43 18.49 -18.47
C VAL A 128 4.08 18.45 -19.21
N GLY A 129 4.03 18.93 -20.44
CA GLY A 129 2.84 18.82 -21.31
C GLY A 129 1.57 19.46 -20.74
N GLY A 130 1.68 20.59 -20.03
CA GLY A 130 0.52 21.24 -19.39
C GLY A 130 0.00 20.55 -18.13
N HIS A 131 0.72 19.55 -17.59
CA HIS A 131 0.39 18.83 -16.37
C HIS A 131 1.43 19.13 -15.30
N VAL A 132 0.99 19.13 -14.02
CA VAL A 132 1.85 19.12 -12.86
C VAL A 132 1.56 17.88 -12.01
N PHE A 133 2.56 17.01 -11.86
CA PHE A 133 2.51 15.82 -11.03
C PHE A 133 3.02 16.20 -9.65
N THR A 134 2.11 16.32 -8.71
CA THR A 134 2.36 16.96 -7.41
C THR A 134 2.80 15.98 -6.33
N GLY A 135 2.79 14.68 -6.60
CA GLY A 135 2.96 13.69 -5.55
C GLY A 135 1.99 13.96 -4.40
N ASP A 136 2.54 13.99 -3.19
CA ASP A 136 1.75 14.24 -1.98
C ASP A 136 1.83 15.71 -1.48
N ALA A 137 2.34 16.63 -2.31
CA ALA A 137 2.32 18.05 -1.96
C ALA A 137 0.92 18.66 -2.12
N LEU A 138 0.17 18.30 -3.18
CA LEU A 138 -1.17 18.82 -3.45
C LEU A 138 -2.06 17.69 -3.99
N PHE A 139 -3.21 17.50 -3.36
CA PHE A 139 -4.29 16.62 -3.83
C PHE A 139 -5.46 17.42 -4.38
N VAL A 140 -6.37 16.77 -5.07
CA VAL A 140 -7.63 17.39 -5.44
C VAL A 140 -8.46 17.66 -4.17
N GLY A 141 -8.65 18.92 -3.85
CA GLY A 141 -9.38 19.37 -2.66
C GLY A 141 -8.64 19.21 -1.33
N GLY A 142 -7.33 18.89 -1.34
CA GLY A 142 -6.56 18.64 -0.13
C GLY A 142 -5.05 18.72 -0.36
N ALA A 143 -4.28 18.22 0.62
CA ALA A 143 -2.83 18.13 0.56
C ALA A 143 -2.34 16.95 1.40
N GLY A 144 -1.09 16.52 1.17
CA GLY A 144 -0.44 15.52 2.00
C GLY A 144 -0.22 16.03 3.42
N ARG A 145 -0.20 15.09 4.36
CA ARG A 145 0.13 15.36 5.76
C ARG A 145 1.57 15.86 5.89
N VAL A 146 1.83 16.62 6.95
CA VAL A 146 3.14 17.27 7.19
C VAL A 146 3.74 16.89 8.55
N ASP A 147 3.16 15.89 9.22
CA ASP A 147 3.55 15.42 10.57
C ASP A 147 4.54 14.25 10.53
N PHE A 148 5.04 13.87 9.35
CA PHE A 148 6.15 12.94 9.23
C PHE A 148 7.49 13.59 9.62
N PRO A 149 8.50 12.79 10.02
CA PRO A 149 9.83 13.30 10.31
C PRO A 149 10.41 14.12 9.13
N GLY A 150 10.61 15.41 9.35
CA GLY A 150 11.07 16.35 8.33
C GLY A 150 9.94 17.01 7.51
N GLY A 151 8.69 16.70 7.77
CA GLY A 151 7.54 17.41 7.22
C GLY A 151 7.39 18.81 7.80
N SER A 152 6.82 19.75 7.05
CA SER A 152 6.71 21.15 7.43
C SER A 152 5.54 21.84 6.73
N ALA A 153 4.54 22.25 7.51
CA ALA A 153 3.43 23.05 6.99
C ALA A 153 3.89 24.40 6.42
N SER A 154 4.97 24.97 6.98
CA SER A 154 5.56 26.22 6.48
C SER A 154 6.19 26.06 5.11
N GLU A 155 6.93 24.93 4.88
CA GLU A 155 7.49 24.64 3.56
C GLU A 155 6.39 24.29 2.55
N LEU A 156 5.30 23.62 2.99
CA LEU A 156 4.15 23.33 2.15
C LEU A 156 3.45 24.63 1.69
N PHE A 157 3.36 25.64 2.55
CA PHE A 157 2.87 26.96 2.16
C PHE A 157 3.72 27.56 1.03
N ASP A 158 5.05 27.52 1.13
CA ASP A 158 5.94 28.01 0.08
C ASP A 158 5.80 27.21 -1.21
N THR A 159 5.58 25.90 -1.09
CA THR A 159 5.28 25.01 -2.22
C THR A 159 4.01 25.44 -2.96
N PHE A 160 2.94 25.76 -2.25
CA PHE A 160 1.72 26.24 -2.86
C PHE A 160 1.95 27.56 -3.62
N ARG A 161 2.70 28.49 -3.05
CA ARG A 161 3.05 29.76 -3.76
C ARG A 161 3.87 29.51 -5.03
N ARG A 162 4.77 28.52 -5.02
CA ARG A 162 5.51 28.13 -6.24
C ARG A 162 4.58 27.50 -7.29
N LEU A 163 3.68 26.60 -6.89
CA LEU A 163 2.71 25.99 -7.81
C LEU A 163 1.76 27.03 -8.43
N GLU A 164 1.38 28.07 -7.70
CA GLU A 164 0.55 29.16 -8.22
C GLU A 164 1.24 30.02 -9.31
N THR A 165 2.55 29.91 -9.48
CA THR A 165 3.26 30.60 -10.58
C THR A 165 3.05 29.92 -11.94
N LEU A 166 2.53 28.69 -11.95
CA LEU A 166 2.18 27.97 -13.18
C LEU A 166 0.89 28.52 -13.81
N PRO A 167 0.67 28.31 -15.11
CA PRO A 167 -0.60 28.65 -15.76
C PRO A 167 -1.81 28.07 -15.01
N ALA A 168 -2.85 28.85 -14.88
CA ALA A 168 -4.04 28.51 -14.10
C ALA A 168 -4.79 27.25 -14.62
N ASP A 169 -4.68 26.98 -15.92
CA ASP A 169 -5.23 25.81 -16.61
C ASP A 169 -4.35 24.54 -16.53
N THR A 170 -3.17 24.64 -15.88
CA THR A 170 -2.30 23.48 -15.66
C THR A 170 -3.07 22.37 -14.91
N THR A 171 -3.10 21.17 -15.47
CA THR A 171 -3.78 20.01 -14.88
C THR A 171 -2.98 19.47 -13.71
N VAL A 172 -3.63 19.35 -12.54
CA VAL A 172 -3.05 18.74 -11.32
C VAL A 172 -3.23 17.24 -11.35
N MET A 173 -2.12 16.51 -11.24
CA MET A 173 -2.01 15.05 -11.25
C MET A 173 -1.40 14.60 -9.89
N PRO A 174 -2.24 14.27 -8.89
CA PRO A 174 -1.78 13.99 -7.53
C PRO A 174 -1.23 12.58 -7.35
N GLY A 175 -0.39 12.35 -6.32
CA GLY A 175 0.09 11.02 -5.93
C GLY A 175 -1.01 10.13 -5.36
N HIS A 176 -2.07 10.73 -4.77
CA HIS A 176 -3.20 10.00 -4.21
C HIS A 176 -4.54 10.63 -4.57
N VAL A 177 -5.58 9.80 -4.62
CA VAL A 177 -6.97 10.24 -4.81
C VAL A 177 -7.82 9.76 -3.65
N TYR A 178 -8.26 10.70 -2.82
CA TYR A 178 -9.17 10.46 -1.68
C TYR A 178 -10.61 10.90 -1.95
N GLY A 179 -10.85 11.59 -3.07
CA GLY A 179 -12.16 12.08 -3.48
C GLY A 179 -12.68 11.38 -4.74
N THR A 180 -13.71 11.98 -5.34
CA THR A 180 -14.35 11.45 -6.57
C THR A 180 -13.62 11.88 -7.85
N ALA A 181 -12.94 13.01 -7.84
CA ALA A 181 -12.22 13.55 -9.00
C ALA A 181 -10.75 13.09 -8.99
N PRO A 182 -10.26 12.44 -10.07
CA PRO A 182 -8.88 11.96 -10.14
C PRO A 182 -7.87 13.07 -10.48
N THR A 183 -8.32 14.17 -11.05
CA THR A 183 -7.52 15.31 -11.50
C THR A 183 -8.28 16.60 -11.30
N SER A 184 -7.59 17.75 -11.32
CA SER A 184 -8.15 19.07 -11.21
C SER A 184 -7.32 20.07 -12.06
N THR A 185 -7.53 21.36 -11.90
CA THR A 185 -6.66 22.41 -12.41
C THR A 185 -6.19 23.31 -11.28
N LEU A 186 -5.07 23.99 -11.46
CA LEU A 186 -4.59 24.94 -10.44
C LEU A 186 -5.62 26.04 -10.15
N ALA A 187 -6.37 26.49 -11.16
CA ALA A 187 -7.48 27.45 -10.97
C ALA A 187 -8.57 26.88 -10.07
N ALA A 188 -8.98 25.62 -10.31
CA ALA A 188 -10.00 24.96 -9.50
C ALA A 188 -9.52 24.76 -8.05
N GLU A 189 -8.28 24.30 -7.87
CA GLU A 189 -7.69 24.16 -6.54
C GLU A 189 -7.59 25.52 -5.81
N LYS A 190 -7.18 26.58 -6.51
CA LYS A 190 -7.15 27.92 -5.92
C LYS A 190 -8.53 28.41 -5.46
N SER A 191 -9.57 28.00 -6.16
CA SER A 191 -10.96 28.38 -5.85
C SER A 191 -11.59 27.50 -4.77
N ALA A 192 -11.34 26.19 -4.77
CA ALA A 192 -12.13 25.23 -4.01
C ALA A 192 -11.35 24.46 -2.92
N ASN A 193 -10.02 24.37 -3.03
CA ASN A 193 -9.20 23.67 -2.03
C ASN A 193 -8.87 24.61 -0.85
N PRO A 194 -9.42 24.39 0.35
CA PRO A 194 -9.26 25.31 1.47
C PRO A 194 -7.83 25.38 2.02
N LEU A 195 -6.95 24.41 1.70
CA LEU A 195 -5.54 24.43 2.07
C LEU A 195 -4.72 25.22 1.04
N PHE A 196 -4.93 24.97 -0.25
CA PHE A 196 -4.21 25.63 -1.33
C PHE A 196 -4.60 27.12 -1.46
N ALA A 197 -5.87 27.45 -1.20
CA ALA A 197 -6.38 28.82 -1.23
C ALA A 197 -5.95 29.67 -0.01
N GLU A 198 -5.41 29.05 1.05
CA GLU A 198 -5.00 29.75 2.27
C GLU A 198 -3.79 30.65 2.01
N ASN A 199 -3.92 31.93 2.31
CA ASN A 199 -2.88 32.94 2.09
C ASN A 199 -2.12 33.34 3.38
N ASP A 200 -2.60 32.85 4.54
CA ASP A 200 -1.91 33.06 5.82
C ASP A 200 -1.15 31.75 6.20
N ARG A 201 0.18 31.87 6.22
CA ARG A 201 1.09 30.77 6.61
C ARG A 201 0.74 30.21 8.00
N SER A 202 0.42 31.07 8.95
CA SER A 202 0.10 30.68 10.32
C SER A 202 -1.24 29.95 10.38
N ALA A 203 -2.22 30.37 9.58
CA ALA A 203 -3.50 29.68 9.48
C ALA A 203 -3.35 28.29 8.86
N LEU A 204 -2.58 28.15 7.76
CA LEU A 204 -2.26 26.84 7.17
C LEU A 204 -1.56 25.93 8.17
N THR A 205 -0.54 26.45 8.89
CA THR A 205 0.18 25.68 9.90
C THR A 205 -0.76 25.16 11.00
N ARG A 206 -1.66 26.00 11.52
CA ARG A 206 -2.66 25.57 12.51
C ARG A 206 -3.59 24.47 11.97
N ARG A 207 -4.03 24.56 10.71
CA ARG A 207 -4.90 23.57 10.08
C ARG A 207 -4.21 22.21 9.90
N LEU A 208 -2.91 22.21 9.67
CA LEU A 208 -2.11 21.02 9.42
C LEU A 208 -1.37 20.50 10.67
N SER A 209 -1.61 21.09 11.85
CA SER A 209 -0.94 20.69 13.10
C SER A 209 -1.47 19.39 13.73
N GLY A 210 -2.40 18.68 13.08
CA GLY A 210 -2.88 17.38 13.53
C GLY A 210 -1.78 16.31 13.44
N THR A 211 -1.83 15.34 14.37
CA THR A 211 -1.02 14.12 14.30
C THR A 211 -1.91 12.94 14.01
N ALA A 212 -1.53 12.08 13.07
CA ALA A 212 -2.23 10.84 12.77
C ALA A 212 -1.26 9.66 12.93
N GLU A 213 -1.79 8.47 13.19
CA GLU A 213 -0.95 7.28 13.25
C GLU A 213 -0.14 7.11 11.95
N PRO A 214 1.16 6.72 12.06
CA PRO A 214 1.95 6.40 10.89
C PRO A 214 1.32 5.23 10.12
N PRO A 215 1.49 5.18 8.79
CA PRO A 215 1.09 4.01 8.01
C PRO A 215 1.69 2.73 8.55
N ALA A 216 0.92 1.65 8.51
CA ALA A 216 1.44 0.33 8.87
C ALA A 216 2.69 0.01 8.03
N ASN A 217 3.70 -0.59 8.66
CA ASN A 217 4.96 -0.97 8.00
C ASN A 217 5.80 0.20 7.43
N MET A 218 5.48 1.47 7.74
CA MET A 218 6.18 2.65 7.24
C MET A 218 7.72 2.50 7.28
N MET A 219 8.29 2.07 8.40
CA MET A 219 9.75 1.94 8.55
C MET A 219 10.35 0.86 7.65
N ALA A 220 9.64 -0.23 7.38
CA ALA A 220 10.10 -1.27 6.46
C ALA A 220 10.06 -0.76 5.01
N ILE A 221 9.01 -0.05 4.63
CA ILE A 221 8.85 0.60 3.33
C ILE A 221 9.97 1.63 3.10
N LEU A 222 10.19 2.53 4.05
CA LEU A 222 11.25 3.54 3.96
C LEU A 222 12.64 2.91 3.80
N ARG A 223 12.97 1.86 4.58
CA ARG A 223 14.26 1.15 4.45
C ARG A 223 14.44 0.53 3.07
N TYR A 224 13.38 -0.08 2.52
CA TYR A 224 13.41 -0.63 1.18
C TYR A 224 13.60 0.48 0.13
N ASN A 225 12.78 1.54 0.15
CA ASN A 225 12.82 2.63 -0.82
C ASN A 225 14.17 3.38 -0.78
N MET A 226 14.76 3.52 0.40
CA MET A 226 16.12 4.06 0.57
C MET A 226 17.25 3.09 0.18
N GLY A 227 16.95 1.84 -0.20
CA GLY A 227 17.96 0.83 -0.55
C GLY A 227 18.76 0.32 0.65
N GLN A 228 18.25 0.45 1.87
CA GLN A 228 18.93 0.03 3.11
C GLN A 228 18.72 -1.45 3.47
N VAL A 229 17.91 -2.15 2.70
CA VAL A 229 17.68 -3.59 2.81
C VAL A 229 18.03 -4.26 1.50
N SER A 230 18.58 -5.48 1.59
CA SER A 230 18.87 -6.29 0.41
C SER A 230 17.56 -6.67 -0.27
N GLU A 231 17.59 -6.67 -1.61
CA GLU A 231 16.47 -7.22 -2.38
C GLU A 231 16.29 -8.70 -2.00
N PRO A 232 15.05 -9.12 -1.66
CA PRO A 232 14.83 -10.52 -1.38
C PRO A 232 15.03 -11.33 -2.66
N THR A 233 15.59 -12.53 -2.52
CA THR A 233 15.79 -13.42 -3.66
C THR A 233 14.45 -13.86 -4.22
N PRO A 234 14.11 -13.53 -5.48
CA PRO A 234 12.89 -14.00 -6.09
C PRO A 234 12.97 -15.50 -6.36
N ILE A 235 11.82 -16.17 -6.34
CA ILE A 235 11.68 -17.57 -6.75
C ILE A 235 10.51 -17.71 -7.71
N ALA A 236 10.75 -18.31 -8.88
CA ALA A 236 9.71 -18.54 -9.85
C ALA A 236 8.71 -19.59 -9.33
N VAL A 237 7.43 -19.43 -9.72
CA VAL A 237 6.35 -20.36 -9.32
C VAL A 237 6.67 -21.81 -9.65
N GLY A 238 7.28 -22.09 -10.83
CA GLY A 238 7.73 -23.43 -11.22
C GLY A 238 8.81 -24.03 -10.31
N ASP A 239 9.70 -23.19 -9.76
CA ASP A 239 10.73 -23.64 -8.81
C ASP A 239 10.14 -23.93 -7.43
N VAL A 240 9.08 -23.21 -7.02
CA VAL A 240 8.34 -23.52 -5.78
C VAL A 240 7.70 -24.88 -5.88
N THR A 241 7.05 -25.20 -7.00
CA THR A 241 6.42 -26.52 -7.21
C THR A 241 7.44 -27.64 -7.27
N ARG A 242 8.58 -27.42 -7.95
CA ARG A 242 9.68 -28.39 -7.99
C ARG A 242 10.24 -28.67 -6.59
N ARG A 243 10.51 -27.65 -5.77
CA ARG A 243 11.01 -27.81 -4.40
C ARG A 243 10.05 -28.59 -3.52
N LYS A 244 8.75 -28.36 -3.69
CA LYS A 244 7.72 -29.17 -3.02
C LYS A 244 7.76 -30.64 -3.45
N SER A 245 7.91 -30.92 -4.75
CA SER A 245 7.99 -32.31 -5.25
C SER A 245 9.26 -33.03 -4.82
N GLU A 246 10.37 -32.32 -4.63
CA GLU A 246 11.65 -32.83 -4.12
C GLU A 246 11.65 -33.05 -2.59
N ASN A 247 10.51 -32.80 -1.93
CA ASN A 247 10.34 -32.96 -0.48
C ASN A 247 11.35 -32.16 0.37
N ARG A 248 11.79 -30.98 -0.14
CA ARG A 248 12.62 -30.07 0.62
C ARG A 248 11.81 -29.44 1.74
N ALA A 249 12.45 -29.21 2.87
CA ALA A 249 11.82 -28.54 4.03
C ALA A 249 11.61 -27.03 3.75
N VAL A 250 10.65 -26.70 2.88
CA VAL A 250 10.28 -25.34 2.52
C VAL A 250 8.96 -24.99 3.20
N VAL A 251 8.95 -23.88 3.93
CA VAL A 251 7.73 -23.32 4.51
C VAL A 251 7.12 -22.34 3.52
N LEU A 252 5.90 -22.57 3.09
CA LEU A 252 5.13 -21.63 2.30
C LEU A 252 4.37 -20.70 3.25
N LEU A 253 4.76 -19.43 3.30
CA LEU A 253 4.17 -18.43 4.17
C LEU A 253 3.34 -17.42 3.35
N ASP A 254 2.02 -17.45 3.55
CA ASP A 254 1.11 -16.48 2.96
C ASP A 254 0.91 -15.30 3.93
N VAL A 255 1.34 -14.11 3.51
CA VAL A 255 1.27 -12.87 4.31
C VAL A 255 0.06 -12.00 3.96
N ARG A 256 -0.91 -12.55 3.23
CA ARG A 256 -2.18 -11.89 2.94
C ARG A 256 -3.08 -11.88 4.18
N THR A 257 -4.16 -11.11 4.10
CA THR A 257 -5.18 -11.10 5.15
C THR A 257 -5.82 -12.48 5.33
N PRO A 258 -6.36 -12.81 6.51
CA PRO A 258 -7.04 -14.09 6.74
C PRO A 258 -8.23 -14.32 5.79
N ILE A 259 -8.91 -13.25 5.38
CA ILE A 259 -10.03 -13.31 4.44
C ILE A 259 -9.55 -13.70 3.03
N GLU A 260 -8.45 -13.13 2.54
CA GLU A 260 -7.85 -13.51 1.26
C GLU A 260 -7.41 -14.97 1.29
N PHE A 261 -6.73 -15.38 2.36
CA PHE A 261 -6.25 -16.76 2.56
C PHE A 261 -7.40 -17.77 2.66
N ALA A 262 -8.48 -17.42 3.33
CA ALA A 262 -9.68 -18.24 3.42
C ALA A 262 -10.41 -18.39 2.07
N GLY A 263 -10.30 -17.40 1.20
CA GLY A 263 -10.91 -17.42 -0.14
C GLY A 263 -10.20 -18.36 -1.10
N ASP A 264 -8.89 -18.24 -1.19
CA ASP A 264 -8.04 -19.11 -1.99
C ASP A 264 -6.62 -19.15 -1.40
N ARG A 265 -5.94 -20.29 -1.47
CA ARG A 265 -4.57 -20.44 -0.97
C ARG A 265 -3.82 -21.58 -1.66
N VAL A 266 -2.50 -21.50 -1.62
CA VAL A 266 -1.65 -22.62 -1.99
C VAL A 266 -1.76 -23.72 -0.93
N ALA A 267 -1.85 -24.99 -1.34
CA ALA A 267 -1.90 -26.11 -0.41
C ALA A 267 -0.68 -26.13 0.51
N ASP A 268 -0.90 -26.44 1.79
CA ASP A 268 0.11 -26.53 2.86
C ASP A 268 0.81 -25.19 3.18
N SER A 269 0.24 -24.05 2.75
CA SER A 269 0.74 -22.76 3.17
C SER A 269 0.21 -22.36 4.56
N ILE A 270 1.05 -21.67 5.32
CA ILE A 270 0.72 -21.10 6.64
C ILE A 270 0.34 -19.64 6.41
N ASN A 271 -0.69 -19.17 7.10
CA ASN A 271 -1.05 -17.74 7.05
C ASN A 271 -0.59 -17.01 8.31
N ILE A 272 0.32 -16.07 8.11
CA ILE A 272 0.66 -15.05 9.11
C ILE A 272 0.60 -13.72 8.40
N PRO A 273 -0.48 -12.94 8.59
CA PRO A 273 -0.63 -11.63 7.97
C PRO A 273 0.54 -10.69 8.27
N LEU A 274 0.89 -9.85 7.29
CA LEU A 274 2.06 -8.98 7.35
C LEU A 274 2.07 -8.04 8.57
N ASP A 275 0.90 -7.55 8.98
CA ASP A 275 0.70 -6.64 10.11
C ASP A 275 1.09 -7.25 11.46
N VAL A 276 0.92 -8.56 11.61
CA VAL A 276 1.27 -9.31 12.84
C VAL A 276 2.54 -10.16 12.69
N LEU A 277 3.19 -10.13 11.52
CA LEU A 277 4.31 -11.02 11.20
C LEU A 277 5.50 -10.80 12.14
N LYS A 278 5.80 -9.57 12.53
CA LYS A 278 6.92 -9.24 13.42
C LYS A 278 6.86 -10.01 14.75
N ASP A 279 5.67 -10.16 15.31
CA ASP A 279 5.46 -10.80 16.60
C ASP A 279 5.34 -12.33 16.47
N ARG A 280 4.89 -12.81 15.30
CA ARG A 280 4.59 -14.20 15.03
C ARG A 280 5.64 -14.94 14.19
N ALA A 281 6.68 -14.27 13.69
CA ALA A 281 7.75 -14.91 12.91
C ALA A 281 8.42 -16.08 13.65
N LYS A 282 8.47 -16.04 14.98
CA LYS A 282 8.98 -17.11 15.84
C LYS A 282 8.14 -18.40 15.83
N GLU A 283 6.92 -18.38 15.31
CA GLU A 283 6.08 -19.59 15.15
C GLU A 283 6.58 -20.47 13.99
N LEU A 284 7.40 -19.91 13.10
CA LEU A 284 7.99 -20.66 11.99
C LEU A 284 9.16 -21.52 12.51
N PRO A 285 9.40 -22.71 11.89
CA PRO A 285 10.52 -23.56 12.24
C PRO A 285 11.87 -22.83 12.12
N ALA A 286 12.70 -22.87 13.15
CA ALA A 286 13.98 -22.17 13.16
C ALA A 286 14.87 -22.65 11.99
N GLY A 287 15.51 -21.68 11.29
CA GLY A 287 16.39 -21.98 10.16
C GLY A 287 15.71 -22.53 8.91
N ALA A 288 14.37 -22.54 8.85
CA ALA A 288 13.65 -22.99 7.66
C ALA A 288 13.87 -22.06 6.47
N GLU A 289 13.92 -22.62 5.26
CA GLU A 289 13.75 -21.85 4.02
C GLU A 289 12.28 -21.45 3.91
N VAL A 290 12.01 -20.15 3.90
CA VAL A 290 10.65 -19.59 3.85
C VAL A 290 10.41 -18.99 2.48
N VAL A 291 9.43 -19.51 1.75
CA VAL A 291 8.91 -18.92 0.52
C VAL A 291 7.69 -18.09 0.87
N VAL A 292 7.81 -16.78 0.75
CA VAL A 292 6.75 -15.83 1.10
C VAL A 292 5.84 -15.58 -0.08
N ILE A 293 4.54 -15.66 0.17
CA ILE A 293 3.47 -15.51 -0.81
C ILE A 293 2.59 -14.33 -0.41
N CYS A 294 2.25 -13.48 -1.39
CA CYS A 294 1.15 -12.52 -1.26
C CYS A 294 0.38 -12.45 -2.58
N GLN A 295 -0.43 -11.43 -2.79
CA GLN A 295 -1.24 -11.31 -4.01
C GLN A 295 -0.39 -11.06 -5.26
N SER A 296 0.62 -10.16 -5.19
CA SER A 296 1.39 -9.66 -6.35
C SER A 296 2.91 -9.62 -6.15
N GLY A 297 3.41 -9.90 -4.93
CA GLY A 297 4.83 -9.80 -4.56
C GLY A 297 5.15 -8.71 -3.55
N SER A 298 4.49 -7.55 -3.55
CA SER A 298 4.83 -6.38 -2.72
C SER A 298 4.83 -6.67 -1.22
N ARG A 299 3.74 -7.21 -0.66
CA ARG A 299 3.67 -7.58 0.77
C ARG A 299 4.70 -8.66 1.14
N ALA A 300 4.97 -9.59 0.22
CA ALA A 300 5.99 -10.61 0.41
C ALA A 300 7.40 -10.00 0.46
N THR A 301 7.68 -9.01 -0.37
CA THR A 301 8.94 -8.25 -0.33
C THR A 301 9.09 -7.47 0.98
N MET A 302 8.02 -6.88 1.50
CA MET A 302 8.03 -6.23 2.83
C MET A 302 8.22 -7.22 3.98
N ALA A 303 7.71 -8.43 3.87
CA ALA A 303 7.87 -9.49 4.86
C ALA A 303 9.30 -10.04 4.95
N ALA A 304 10.02 -10.06 3.82
CA ALA A 304 11.33 -10.69 3.72
C ALA A 304 12.37 -10.15 4.73
N PRO A 305 12.56 -8.83 4.92
CA PRO A 305 13.50 -8.33 5.92
C PRO A 305 13.10 -8.66 7.36
N ILE A 306 11.82 -8.78 7.65
CA ILE A 306 11.31 -9.17 8.98
C ILE A 306 11.72 -10.62 9.27
N LEU A 307 11.52 -11.51 8.32
CA LEU A 307 11.86 -12.93 8.43
C LEU A 307 13.37 -13.18 8.43
N ALA A 308 14.12 -12.44 7.61
CA ALA A 308 15.57 -12.51 7.60
C ALA A 308 16.17 -12.08 8.96
N ALA A 309 15.61 -11.04 9.58
CA ALA A 309 15.99 -10.61 10.93
C ALA A 309 15.64 -11.66 12.01
N ALA A 310 14.66 -12.52 11.76
CA ALA A 310 14.32 -13.66 12.62
C ALA A 310 15.17 -14.92 12.33
N GLY A 311 16.14 -14.85 11.40
CA GLY A 311 17.09 -15.92 11.11
C GLY A 311 16.63 -16.94 10.07
N HIS A 312 15.64 -16.61 9.24
CA HIS A 312 15.17 -17.47 8.15
C HIS A 312 15.87 -17.17 6.82
N GLU A 313 16.09 -18.21 6.01
CA GLU A 313 16.40 -18.03 4.59
C GLU A 313 15.11 -17.69 3.85
N VAL A 314 15.05 -16.49 3.24
CA VAL A 314 13.80 -15.96 2.68
C VAL A 314 13.87 -15.85 1.18
N ARG A 315 12.83 -16.35 0.51
CA ARG A 315 12.57 -16.14 -0.92
C ARG A 315 11.18 -15.56 -1.11
N VAL A 316 11.01 -14.71 -2.10
CA VAL A 316 9.72 -14.12 -2.44
C VAL A 316 9.20 -14.77 -3.71
N MET A 317 8.00 -15.35 -3.66
CA MET A 317 7.35 -15.92 -4.84
C MET A 317 7.01 -14.83 -5.84
N ASP A 318 7.66 -14.86 -6.99
CA ASP A 318 7.52 -13.84 -8.03
C ASP A 318 6.08 -13.82 -8.56
N GLY A 319 5.50 -12.61 -8.66
CA GLY A 319 4.12 -12.37 -9.06
C GLY A 319 3.05 -12.93 -8.11
N GLY A 320 3.44 -13.57 -7.00
CA GLY A 320 2.53 -14.02 -5.94
C GLY A 320 1.42 -14.95 -6.41
N MET A 321 0.26 -14.89 -5.75
CA MET A 321 -0.93 -15.68 -6.10
C MET A 321 -1.44 -15.42 -7.54
N ARG A 322 -1.20 -14.21 -8.08
CA ARG A 322 -1.54 -13.92 -9.48
C ARG A 322 -0.75 -14.80 -10.44
N ALA A 323 0.58 -14.90 -10.26
CA ALA A 323 1.41 -15.76 -11.08
C ALA A 323 1.06 -17.24 -10.89
N TRP A 324 0.78 -17.69 -9.65
CA TRP A 324 0.36 -19.04 -9.34
C TRP A 324 -0.93 -19.44 -10.09
N THR A 325 -1.95 -18.57 -10.07
CA THR A 325 -3.22 -18.79 -10.75
C THR A 325 -3.09 -18.70 -12.27
N THR A 326 -2.26 -17.79 -12.80
CA THR A 326 -1.97 -17.67 -14.22
C THR A 326 -1.26 -18.92 -14.76
N ALA A 327 -0.39 -19.53 -13.94
CA ALA A 327 0.24 -20.80 -14.27
C ALA A 327 -0.73 -22.02 -14.14
N SER A 328 -2.01 -21.78 -13.86
CA SER A 328 -3.04 -22.81 -13.68
C SER A 328 -2.71 -23.86 -12.63
N LEU A 329 -1.93 -23.50 -11.60
CA LEU A 329 -1.55 -24.40 -10.53
C LEU A 329 -2.68 -24.58 -9.51
N PRO A 330 -2.73 -25.73 -8.80
CA PRO A 330 -3.79 -26.02 -7.86
C PRO A 330 -3.88 -24.99 -6.73
N VAL A 331 -5.08 -24.50 -6.48
CA VAL A 331 -5.42 -23.66 -5.32
C VAL A 331 -6.49 -24.33 -4.51
N LEU A 332 -6.35 -24.32 -3.20
CA LEU A 332 -7.44 -24.67 -2.30
C LEU A 332 -8.41 -23.49 -2.27
N LYS A 333 -9.59 -23.71 -2.83
CA LYS A 333 -10.67 -22.71 -2.79
C LYS A 333 -11.49 -22.92 -1.52
N GLY A 334 -11.54 -21.89 -0.69
CA GLY A 334 -12.41 -21.85 0.45
C GLY A 334 -13.70 -21.08 0.18
N ARG A 335 -14.40 -20.71 1.24
CA ARG A 335 -15.63 -19.93 1.13
C ARG A 335 -15.27 -18.49 0.77
N LYS A 336 -15.65 -18.02 -0.41
CA LYS A 336 -15.54 -16.61 -0.76
C LYS A 336 -16.50 -15.82 0.14
N ILE A 337 -15.95 -15.12 1.10
CA ILE A 337 -16.71 -14.19 1.93
C ILE A 337 -16.76 -12.86 1.18
N VAL A 338 -17.95 -12.34 0.98
CA VAL A 338 -18.15 -10.99 0.42
C VAL A 338 -17.52 -10.00 1.39
N SER A 339 -16.74 -9.04 0.90
CA SER A 339 -16.11 -8.03 1.77
C SER A 339 -17.16 -7.30 2.61
N LEU A 340 -16.79 -6.89 3.81
CA LEU A 340 -17.72 -6.26 4.76
C LEU A 340 -18.40 -5.03 4.15
N ASP A 341 -17.65 -4.21 3.40
CA ASP A 341 -18.19 -3.03 2.71
C ASP A 341 -19.28 -3.39 1.69
N ARG A 342 -19.05 -4.44 0.89
CA ARG A 342 -20.06 -4.94 -0.05
C ARG A 342 -21.28 -5.52 0.68
N GLN A 343 -21.08 -6.18 1.82
CA GLN A 343 -22.19 -6.66 2.65
C GLN A 343 -23.04 -5.49 3.16
N VAL A 344 -22.39 -4.40 3.63
CA VAL A 344 -23.06 -3.17 4.05
C VAL A 344 -23.85 -2.57 2.88
N GLN A 345 -23.24 -2.42 1.71
CA GLN A 345 -23.90 -1.87 0.51
C GLN A 345 -25.11 -2.72 0.09
N ILE A 346 -24.98 -4.04 0.06
CA ILE A 346 -26.08 -4.95 -0.29
C ILE A 346 -27.21 -4.83 0.74
N THR A 347 -26.88 -4.86 2.03
CA THR A 347 -27.89 -4.79 3.11
C THR A 347 -28.64 -3.47 3.07
N VAL A 348 -27.93 -2.35 2.98
CA VAL A 348 -28.53 -1.03 2.90
C VAL A 348 -29.37 -0.89 1.63
N GLY A 349 -28.86 -1.38 0.49
CA GLY A 349 -29.57 -1.35 -0.79
C GLY A 349 -30.90 -2.14 -0.74
N ILE A 350 -30.89 -3.36 -0.18
CA ILE A 350 -32.11 -4.18 -0.03
C ILE A 350 -33.15 -3.49 0.89
N LEU A 351 -32.69 -2.98 2.03
CA LEU A 351 -33.60 -2.32 2.99
C LEU A 351 -34.13 -1.00 2.44
N ALA A 352 -33.34 -0.21 1.74
CA ALA A 352 -33.78 1.05 1.13
C ALA A 352 -34.76 0.80 0.00
N LEU A 353 -34.49 -0.17 -0.88
CA LEU A 353 -35.40 -0.54 -1.96
C LEU A 353 -36.71 -1.11 -1.40
N GLY A 354 -36.62 -2.04 -0.45
CA GLY A 354 -37.80 -2.64 0.20
C GLY A 354 -38.66 -1.60 0.92
N GLY A 355 -38.03 -0.69 1.68
CA GLY A 355 -38.74 0.41 2.35
C GLY A 355 -39.43 1.36 1.35
N SER A 356 -38.76 1.67 0.24
CA SER A 356 -39.36 2.51 -0.83
C SER A 356 -40.57 1.84 -1.51
N LEU A 357 -40.46 0.54 -1.79
CA LEU A 357 -41.60 -0.22 -2.36
C LEU A 357 -42.78 -0.31 -1.38
N LEU A 358 -42.51 -0.56 -0.11
CA LEU A 358 -43.54 -0.55 0.93
C LEU A 358 -44.18 0.83 1.07
N THR A 359 -43.44 1.90 0.95
CA THR A 359 -43.94 3.28 0.92
C THR A 359 -44.89 3.48 -0.26
N ALA A 360 -44.54 3.00 -1.44
CA ALA A 360 -45.30 3.20 -2.68
C ALA A 360 -46.59 2.36 -2.73
N PHE A 361 -46.56 1.12 -2.23
CA PHE A 361 -47.65 0.15 -2.45
C PHE A 361 -48.44 -0.26 -1.18
N VAL A 362 -47.92 0.04 0.02
CA VAL A 362 -48.52 -0.41 1.27
C VAL A 362 -48.93 0.77 2.16
N ASN A 363 -47.95 1.55 2.65
CA ASN A 363 -48.24 2.68 3.53
C ASN A 363 -47.11 3.73 3.46
N PRO A 364 -47.46 5.03 3.30
CA PRO A 364 -46.46 6.12 3.27
C PRO A 364 -45.53 6.19 4.49
N ALA A 365 -45.96 5.68 5.65
CA ALA A 365 -45.12 5.68 6.86
C ALA A 365 -43.79 4.90 6.70
N PHE A 366 -43.73 3.94 5.76
CA PHE A 366 -42.50 3.18 5.49
C PHE A 366 -41.38 4.03 4.89
N VAL A 367 -41.63 5.28 4.48
CA VAL A 367 -40.58 6.24 4.06
C VAL A 367 -39.53 6.45 5.17
N ALA A 368 -39.89 6.22 6.42
CA ALA A 368 -38.97 6.30 7.55
C ALA A 368 -37.76 5.35 7.41
N VAL A 369 -37.93 4.21 6.71
CA VAL A 369 -36.85 3.23 6.53
C VAL A 369 -35.72 3.77 5.64
N PRO A 370 -35.96 4.17 4.38
CA PRO A 370 -34.89 4.76 3.55
C PRO A 370 -34.34 6.08 4.11
N MET A 371 -35.15 6.89 4.81
CA MET A 371 -34.69 8.09 5.48
C MET A 371 -33.70 7.78 6.62
N PHE A 372 -33.99 6.81 7.47
CA PHE A 372 -33.11 6.36 8.54
C PHE A 372 -31.79 5.82 7.98
N LEU A 373 -31.84 4.99 6.93
CA LEU A 373 -30.66 4.44 6.27
C LEU A 373 -29.81 5.54 5.63
N GLY A 374 -30.46 6.52 4.97
CA GLY A 374 -29.75 7.68 4.39
C GLY A 374 -29.06 8.53 5.43
N ALA A 375 -29.71 8.82 6.56
CA ALA A 375 -29.11 9.53 7.68
C ALA A 375 -27.93 8.75 8.29
N GLY A 376 -28.06 7.43 8.43
CA GLY A 376 -26.99 6.55 8.90
C GLY A 376 -25.77 6.51 7.97
N LEU A 377 -25.98 6.51 6.65
CA LEU A 377 -24.91 6.58 5.67
C LEU A 377 -24.21 7.95 5.69
N LEU A 378 -24.97 9.04 5.81
CA LEU A 378 -24.43 10.38 5.94
C LEU A 378 -23.57 10.50 7.21
N PHE A 379 -24.07 10.01 8.34
CA PHE A 379 -23.33 9.96 9.60
C PHE A 379 -22.06 9.13 9.45
N ALA A 380 -22.13 7.95 8.84
CA ALA A 380 -20.97 7.08 8.62
C ALA A 380 -19.91 7.75 7.72
N GLY A 381 -20.34 8.47 6.67
CA GLY A 381 -19.43 9.21 5.78
C GLY A 381 -18.72 10.37 6.47
N LEU A 382 -19.41 11.08 7.38
CA LEU A 382 -18.84 12.22 8.09
C LEU A 382 -17.96 11.83 9.30
N SER A 383 -18.34 10.74 10.00
CA SER A 383 -17.66 10.33 11.25
C SER A 383 -16.65 9.20 11.06
N GLY A 384 -16.63 8.53 9.90
CA GLY A 384 -15.86 7.29 9.71
C GLY A 384 -16.42 6.08 10.48
N PHE A 385 -17.53 6.23 11.21
CA PHE A 385 -18.12 5.19 12.05
C PHE A 385 -19.37 4.60 11.40
N CYS A 386 -19.34 3.32 11.04
CA CYS A 386 -20.49 2.60 10.45
C CYS A 386 -21.05 1.55 11.42
N GLY A 387 -22.20 1.82 12.02
CA GLY A 387 -22.89 0.88 12.93
C GLY A 387 -23.28 -0.43 12.24
N MET A 388 -23.67 -0.40 10.96
CA MET A 388 -24.00 -1.60 10.17
C MET A 388 -22.76 -2.50 9.98
N ALA A 389 -21.58 -1.91 9.75
CA ALA A 389 -20.34 -2.66 9.65
C ALA A 389 -19.98 -3.38 10.95
N LEU A 390 -20.25 -2.77 12.12
CA LEU A 390 -20.05 -3.41 13.42
C LEU A 390 -20.98 -4.60 13.63
N VAL A 391 -22.25 -4.47 13.24
CA VAL A 391 -23.24 -5.56 13.35
C VAL A 391 -22.86 -6.70 12.41
N LEU A 392 -22.59 -6.41 11.15
CA LEU A 392 -22.21 -7.42 10.16
C LEU A 392 -20.87 -8.07 10.50
N GLY A 393 -19.89 -7.33 11.04
CA GLY A 393 -18.61 -7.86 11.47
C GLY A 393 -18.70 -8.90 12.59
N LYS A 394 -19.75 -8.85 13.42
CA LYS A 394 -20.03 -9.84 14.48
C LYS A 394 -20.78 -11.07 14.00
N MET A 395 -21.26 -11.10 12.76
CA MET A 395 -22.00 -12.25 12.24
C MET A 395 -21.11 -13.48 12.07
N PRO A 396 -21.63 -14.71 12.32
CA PRO A 396 -20.81 -15.93 12.31
C PRO A 396 -20.04 -16.17 11.01
N TRP A 397 -20.57 -15.72 9.86
CA TRP A 397 -19.91 -15.87 8.57
C TRP A 397 -18.76 -14.89 8.33
N ASN A 398 -18.65 -13.83 9.13
CA ASN A 398 -17.56 -12.85 9.10
C ASN A 398 -16.52 -13.10 10.19
N GLN A 399 -16.79 -14.01 11.13
CA GLN A 399 -15.81 -14.44 12.14
C GLN A 399 -15.01 -15.60 11.54
N VAL A 400 -13.84 -15.26 10.98
CA VAL A 400 -12.87 -16.29 10.58
C VAL A 400 -12.16 -16.73 11.86
N ALA A 401 -12.50 -17.95 12.36
CA ALA A 401 -11.73 -18.56 13.42
C ALA A 401 -10.28 -18.69 12.93
N ALA A 402 -9.33 -18.17 13.72
CA ALA A 402 -7.92 -18.45 13.50
C ALA A 402 -7.74 -19.96 13.71
N GLU A 403 -7.76 -20.74 12.64
CA GLU A 403 -7.34 -22.14 12.69
C GLU A 403 -5.84 -22.13 13.00
N THR A 404 -5.52 -22.34 14.27
CA THR A 404 -4.20 -22.74 14.69
C THR A 404 -3.97 -24.14 14.15
N THR A 405 -3.44 -24.26 12.95
CA THR A 405 -2.94 -25.51 12.41
C THR A 405 -1.64 -25.87 13.11
N GLY A 406 -1.76 -26.43 14.31
CA GLY A 406 -0.73 -27.26 14.92
C GLY A 406 -0.74 -28.62 14.25
N GLY A 407 -0.12 -28.73 13.08
CA GLY A 407 0.13 -30.01 12.41
C GLY A 407 1.39 -30.65 12.96
N ALA A 408 1.28 -31.32 14.09
CA ALA A 408 2.30 -32.28 14.50
C ALA A 408 2.29 -33.47 13.54
N CYS A 409 3.45 -33.76 12.95
CA CYS A 409 3.74 -34.94 12.20
C CYS A 409 3.49 -36.18 13.08
N ALA A 410 2.37 -36.91 12.87
CA ALA A 410 2.13 -38.19 13.51
C ALA A 410 2.46 -39.30 12.53
N THR A 411 3.59 -39.95 12.74
CA THR A 411 3.92 -41.26 12.19
C THR A 411 2.83 -42.27 12.53
N LYS A 412 2.40 -43.03 11.55
CA LYS A 412 1.45 -44.14 11.70
C LYS A 412 1.99 -45.22 12.63
N GLY A 413 1.24 -45.58 13.67
CA GLY A 413 1.44 -46.75 14.51
C GLY A 413 0.13 -47.06 15.25
N SER A 414 -0.46 -48.19 14.87
CA SER A 414 -1.60 -48.97 15.36
C SER A 414 -2.22 -48.69 16.74
N ALA A 415 -3.52 -48.62 16.73
CA ALA A 415 -4.58 -49.07 17.63
C ALA A 415 -4.26 -49.48 19.08
N SER A 416 -4.92 -48.87 20.07
CA SER A 416 -5.84 -49.57 20.97
C SER A 416 -6.57 -48.61 21.91
N ALA A 417 -7.78 -48.96 22.25
CA ALA A 417 -8.76 -48.21 23.05
C ALA A 417 -8.30 -47.98 24.50
N CYS A 418 -8.81 -46.92 25.15
CA CYS A 418 -9.63 -46.97 26.37
C CYS A 418 -9.77 -45.60 27.07
N ALA A 419 -11.02 -45.25 27.29
CA ALA A 419 -11.61 -44.63 28.50
C ALA A 419 -11.06 -43.31 29.09
N ALA A 420 -11.92 -42.34 29.19
CA ALA A 420 -11.89 -41.24 30.19
C ALA A 420 -12.11 -41.81 31.62
N PRO A 421 -11.65 -41.08 32.66
CA PRO A 421 -12.60 -40.23 33.39
C PRO A 421 -12.05 -38.99 34.14
N THR A 422 -12.96 -38.02 34.28
CA THR A 422 -13.33 -37.18 35.45
C THR A 422 -12.29 -36.40 36.29
N THR A 423 -12.43 -35.06 36.25
CA THR A 423 -12.54 -34.05 37.31
C THR A 423 -11.36 -33.72 38.28
N PRO A 424 -11.42 -32.56 38.91
CA PRO A 424 -10.22 -31.74 39.22
C PRO A 424 -9.86 -31.76 40.70
N SER A 425 -8.64 -31.38 41.01
CA SER A 425 -8.33 -31.00 42.38
C SER A 425 -7.27 -29.92 42.47
N ALA A 426 -7.61 -28.93 43.26
CA ALA A 426 -6.78 -27.82 43.70
C ALA A 426 -5.59 -28.31 44.53
N CYS A 427 -4.51 -27.51 44.57
CA CYS A 427 -3.82 -27.06 45.76
C CYS A 427 -2.41 -26.52 45.44
N ALA A 428 -2.22 -25.31 45.90
CA ALA A 428 -1.23 -24.78 46.83
C ALA A 428 0.19 -24.47 46.31
N ALA A 429 0.52 -23.21 46.45
CA ALA A 429 1.90 -22.67 46.48
C ALA A 429 2.65 -23.15 47.72
N PRO A 430 3.98 -23.09 47.66
CA PRO A 430 4.69 -22.47 48.78
C PRO A 430 5.80 -21.48 48.37
N THR A 431 5.76 -20.38 49.06
CA THR A 431 6.70 -19.47 49.74
C THR A 431 8.22 -19.71 49.55
N THR A 432 8.86 -18.58 49.20
CA THR A 432 10.11 -17.96 49.67
C THR A 432 11.34 -18.82 49.99
N SER A 433 12.48 -18.46 49.36
CA SER A 433 13.67 -18.16 50.18
C SER A 433 14.71 -17.34 49.39
N ALA A 434 15.20 -16.33 50.04
CA ALA A 434 16.29 -15.45 49.63
C ALA A 434 17.64 -16.15 49.79
N CYS A 435 18.63 -15.79 48.93
CA CYS A 435 20.04 -15.69 49.37
C CYS A 435 20.87 -14.80 48.41
N ALA A 436 21.34 -13.81 48.99
CA ALA A 436 22.48 -12.92 48.90
C ALA A 436 23.47 -13.03 47.74
N ALA A 437 23.83 -11.84 47.24
CA ALA A 437 25.03 -11.52 46.45
C ALA A 437 26.32 -11.64 47.30
N PRO A 438 27.47 -11.67 46.65
CA PRO A 438 28.49 -10.72 47.07
C PRO A 438 29.10 -9.89 45.91
N THR A 439 29.30 -8.66 46.25
CA THR A 439 30.11 -7.61 45.68
C THR A 439 31.58 -7.99 45.47
N ARG A 440 32.20 -7.55 44.38
CA ARG A 440 33.59 -7.02 44.38
C ARG A 440 33.83 -6.10 43.18
N LYS A 441 34.21 -4.87 43.47
CA LYS A 441 35.02 -3.91 42.74
C LYS A 441 36.42 -3.92 43.40
N PRO A 442 37.42 -3.18 42.90
CA PRO A 442 37.92 -2.90 41.56
C PRO A 442 39.42 -3.24 41.44
N ASP A 443 39.93 -3.21 40.22
CA ASP A 443 41.16 -2.46 39.89
C ASP A 443 41.13 -2.10 38.41
#